data_dcf0f25f1e73030246b29671041fe342
#
_entry.id   dcf0f25f1e73030246b29671041fe342
#
_cell.length_a   1.000
_cell.length_b   1.000
_cell.length_c   1.000
_cell.angle_alpha   90.00
_cell.angle_beta   90.00
_cell.angle_gamma   90.00
#
_symmetry.space_group_name_H-M   'P 1'
#
loop_
_entity.id
_entity.type
_entity.pdbx_description
1 polymer ?
#
loop_
_entity_poly.entity_id
_entity_poly.type
_entity_poly.pdbx_seq_one_letter_code
_entity_poly.pdbx_strand_id
1 'polypeptide(L)'
;MSAAVDRLVEVIRLLREHCLWTAALTHASLVTYLVEESYELVEAIEEGHPEEDLKGELADVLLQVVLHAEIARERGAFDLDAVAEALTEKMVRRNRHVFTPDGGLQPSFPATVEEIIASWDEAKRQEKAALAEGTADDGDASPHLVGPTALEGLPRHLPALALADKALGRAERRRALDGVTSASEGVTSASEGVTSAFGTEEELGDFLLGVVRAARARGLDSERALRTAVGRL
;
A
#
# COMPACT_ATOMS: atom_id res chain seq x y z
N MET A 1 -17.95 5.84 17.77
CA MET A 1 -17.70 4.49 17.14
C MET A 1 -18.77 3.49 17.55
N SER A 2 -18.76 2.23 17.10
CA SER A 2 -19.65 1.21 17.63
C SER A 2 -19.23 0.83 19.04
N ALA A 3 -20.19 0.40 19.90
CA ALA A 3 -19.88 -0.03 21.27
C ALA A 3 -18.81 -1.14 21.36
N ALA A 4 -18.66 -1.95 20.30
CA ALA A 4 -17.62 -2.98 20.23
C ALA A 4 -16.22 -2.37 20.03
N VAL A 5 -16.10 -1.35 19.18
CA VAL A 5 -14.82 -0.65 18.96
C VAL A 5 -14.43 0.16 20.19
N ASP A 6 -15.37 0.87 20.82
CA ASP A 6 -15.14 1.61 22.06
C ASP A 6 -14.63 0.69 23.18
N ARG A 7 -15.24 -0.52 23.29
CA ARG A 7 -14.80 -1.53 24.24
C ARG A 7 -13.39 -2.08 23.90
N LEU A 8 -13.07 -2.29 22.62
CA LEU A 8 -11.75 -2.73 22.21
C LEU A 8 -10.69 -1.72 22.62
N VAL A 9 -10.90 -0.43 22.32
CA VAL A 9 -9.98 0.66 22.71
C VAL A 9 -9.76 0.66 24.23
N GLU A 10 -10.82 0.53 25.01
CA GLU A 10 -10.74 0.49 26.48
C GLU A 10 -9.92 -0.73 26.95
N VAL A 11 -10.13 -1.92 26.36
CA VAL A 11 -9.36 -3.12 26.70
C VAL A 11 -7.87 -2.93 26.41
N ILE A 12 -7.51 -2.36 25.25
CA ILE A 12 -6.11 -2.12 24.90
C ILE A 12 -5.50 -1.08 25.84
N ARG A 13 -6.24 -0.03 26.19
CA ARG A 13 -5.80 0.97 27.16
C ARG A 13 -5.47 0.33 28.52
N LEU A 14 -6.37 -0.50 29.04
CA LEU A 14 -6.15 -1.22 30.31
C LEU A 14 -4.97 -2.19 30.23
N LEU A 15 -4.77 -2.86 29.09
CA LEU A 15 -3.61 -3.71 28.87
C LEU A 15 -2.32 -2.90 28.91
N ARG A 16 -2.26 -1.73 28.29
CA ARG A 16 -1.08 -0.88 28.33
C ARG A 16 -0.82 -0.31 29.73
N GLU A 17 -1.87 -0.06 30.51
CA GLU A 17 -1.75 0.43 31.88
C GLU A 17 -1.28 -0.66 32.87
N HIS A 18 -1.76 -1.91 32.69
CA HIS A 18 -1.61 -2.95 33.73
C HIS A 18 -0.78 -4.16 33.28
N CYS A 19 -0.46 -4.33 32.00
CA CYS A 19 0.37 -5.41 31.51
C CYS A 19 1.78 -4.90 31.14
N LEU A 20 2.78 -5.36 31.85
CA LEU A 20 4.18 -4.93 31.63
C LEU A 20 4.67 -5.18 30.22
N TRP A 21 4.25 -6.28 29.58
CA TRP A 21 4.63 -6.59 28.21
C TRP A 21 4.00 -5.60 27.21
N THR A 22 2.68 -5.37 27.30
CA THR A 22 1.97 -4.45 26.41
C THR A 22 2.45 -3.00 26.64
N ALA A 23 2.69 -2.61 27.88
CA ALA A 23 3.22 -1.29 28.24
C ALA A 23 4.62 -1.00 27.62
N ALA A 24 5.44 -2.05 27.44
CA ALA A 24 6.78 -1.91 26.88
C ALA A 24 6.78 -1.78 25.33
N LEU A 25 5.66 -2.04 24.66
CA LEU A 25 5.56 -1.94 23.20
C LEU A 25 5.70 -0.49 22.72
N THR A 26 6.39 -0.33 21.61
CA THR A 26 6.62 0.94 20.91
C THR A 26 6.21 0.82 19.46
N HIS A 27 6.06 1.95 18.73
CA HIS A 27 5.86 1.91 17.29
C HIS A 27 6.93 1.07 16.57
N ALA A 28 8.18 1.17 16.99
CA ALA A 28 9.29 0.44 16.38
C ALA A 28 9.22 -1.07 16.64
N SER A 29 8.88 -1.49 17.88
CA SER A 29 8.78 -2.90 18.22
C SER A 29 7.57 -3.59 17.57
N LEU A 30 6.51 -2.84 17.26
CA LEU A 30 5.32 -3.35 16.60
C LEU A 30 5.49 -3.58 15.10
N VAL A 31 6.54 -3.03 14.46
CA VAL A 31 6.73 -3.19 13.00
C VAL A 31 6.82 -4.65 12.58
N THR A 32 7.51 -5.49 13.36
CA THR A 32 7.64 -6.92 13.05
C THR A 32 6.29 -7.61 13.10
N TYR A 33 5.51 -7.38 14.14
CA TYR A 33 4.16 -7.95 14.29
C TYR A 33 3.22 -7.47 13.17
N LEU A 34 3.20 -6.18 12.85
CA LEU A 34 2.37 -5.66 11.74
C LEU A 34 2.67 -6.35 10.41
N VAL A 35 3.94 -6.66 10.13
CA VAL A 35 4.34 -7.40 8.92
C VAL A 35 3.88 -8.84 9.00
N GLU A 36 4.07 -9.53 10.14
CA GLU A 36 3.63 -10.90 10.40
C GLU A 36 2.12 -11.03 10.20
N GLU A 37 1.30 -10.28 10.94
CA GLU A 37 -0.16 -10.32 10.84
C GLU A 37 -0.65 -9.97 9.41
N SER A 38 0.06 -9.09 8.71
CA SER A 38 -0.27 -8.78 7.32
C SER A 38 -0.04 -9.97 6.39
N TYR A 39 0.96 -10.81 6.64
CA TYR A 39 1.23 -12.01 5.85
C TYR A 39 0.30 -13.16 6.25
N GLU A 40 -0.07 -13.33 7.52
CA GLU A 40 -1.06 -14.31 7.97
C GLU A 40 -2.44 -14.01 7.35
N LEU A 41 -2.85 -12.75 7.32
CA LEU A 41 -4.05 -12.33 6.58
C LEU A 41 -3.95 -12.65 5.08
N VAL A 42 -2.78 -12.43 4.45
CA VAL A 42 -2.58 -12.78 3.04
C VAL A 42 -2.70 -14.28 2.83
N GLU A 43 -2.11 -15.10 3.70
CA GLU A 43 -2.19 -16.56 3.64
C GLU A 43 -3.63 -17.05 3.78
N ALA A 44 -4.36 -16.55 4.77
CA ALA A 44 -5.77 -16.90 4.98
C ALA A 44 -6.63 -16.59 3.74
N ILE A 45 -6.37 -15.48 3.04
CA ILE A 45 -7.06 -15.11 1.80
C ILE A 45 -6.65 -16.01 0.63
N GLU A 46 -5.33 -16.22 0.43
CA GLU A 46 -4.80 -16.94 -0.74
C GLU A 46 -5.10 -18.44 -0.67
N GLU A 47 -5.12 -19.02 0.54
CA GLU A 47 -5.42 -20.43 0.75
C GLU A 47 -6.91 -20.72 0.94
N GLY A 48 -7.73 -19.67 1.06
CA GLY A 48 -9.19 -19.81 1.22
C GLY A 48 -9.58 -20.40 2.56
N HIS A 49 -8.96 -19.93 3.63
CA HIS A 49 -9.28 -20.35 4.99
C HIS A 49 -10.76 -20.08 5.35
N PRO A 50 -11.33 -20.77 6.36
CA PRO A 50 -12.68 -20.49 6.83
C PRO A 50 -12.87 -19.02 7.23
N GLU A 51 -14.10 -18.52 7.08
CA GLU A 51 -14.46 -17.13 7.44
C GLU A 51 -14.10 -16.75 8.88
N GLU A 52 -14.08 -17.72 9.79
CA GLU A 52 -13.74 -17.50 11.19
C GLU A 52 -12.24 -17.22 11.35
N ASP A 53 -11.38 -17.92 10.59
CA ASP A 53 -9.94 -17.70 10.59
C ASP A 53 -9.63 -16.34 9.94
N LEU A 54 -10.23 -16.05 8.79
CA LEU A 54 -10.12 -14.74 8.13
C LEU A 54 -10.53 -13.58 9.07
N LYS A 55 -11.59 -13.79 9.87
CA LYS A 55 -12.01 -12.81 10.86
C LYS A 55 -10.96 -12.64 11.96
N GLY A 56 -10.28 -13.73 12.36
CA GLY A 56 -9.15 -13.71 13.29
C GLY A 56 -8.04 -12.83 12.79
N GLU A 57 -7.54 -13.10 11.59
CA GLU A 57 -6.43 -12.34 11.00
C GLU A 57 -6.77 -10.85 10.80
N LEU A 58 -8.01 -10.54 10.40
CA LEU A 58 -8.47 -9.15 10.34
C LEU A 58 -8.49 -8.48 11.71
N ALA A 59 -8.80 -9.22 12.79
CA ALA A 59 -8.76 -8.69 14.14
C ALA A 59 -7.32 -8.43 14.61
N ASP A 60 -6.35 -9.25 14.22
CA ASP A 60 -4.94 -9.08 14.56
C ASP A 60 -4.31 -7.89 13.80
N VAL A 61 -4.65 -7.69 12.53
CA VAL A 61 -4.30 -6.45 11.82
C VAL A 61 -4.95 -5.22 12.48
N LEU A 62 -6.21 -5.31 12.90
CA LEU A 62 -6.89 -4.22 13.62
C LEU A 62 -6.21 -3.95 14.97
N LEU A 63 -5.76 -4.97 15.70
CA LEU A 63 -5.01 -4.84 16.94
C LEU A 63 -3.77 -3.97 16.74
N GLN A 64 -3.01 -4.16 15.64
CA GLN A 64 -1.84 -3.33 15.34
C GLN A 64 -2.22 -1.85 15.19
N VAL A 65 -3.33 -1.56 14.49
CA VAL A 65 -3.81 -0.18 14.31
C VAL A 65 -4.18 0.45 15.67
N VAL A 66 -4.93 -0.27 16.50
CA VAL A 66 -5.38 0.22 17.81
C VAL A 66 -4.20 0.43 18.77
N LEU A 67 -3.23 -0.50 18.81
CA LEU A 67 -2.00 -0.36 19.60
C LEU A 67 -1.19 0.86 19.19
N HIS A 68 -0.99 1.07 17.89
CA HIS A 68 -0.30 2.25 17.38
C HIS A 68 -1.03 3.55 17.75
N ALA A 69 -2.35 3.59 17.66
CA ALA A 69 -3.16 4.75 18.03
C ALA A 69 -3.08 5.03 19.53
N GLU A 70 -3.11 4.00 20.38
CA GLU A 70 -3.02 4.16 21.83
C GLU A 70 -1.62 4.64 22.27
N ILE A 71 -0.53 4.14 21.66
CA ILE A 71 0.82 4.66 21.89
C ILE A 71 0.93 6.14 21.48
N ALA A 72 0.28 6.55 20.41
CA ALA A 72 0.25 7.95 20.01
C ALA A 72 -0.56 8.82 20.99
N ARG A 73 -1.70 8.32 21.47
CA ARG A 73 -2.56 8.98 22.47
C ARG A 73 -1.80 9.22 23.78
N GLU A 74 -1.05 8.24 24.27
CA GLU A 74 -0.21 8.37 25.50
C GLU A 74 0.80 9.52 25.39
N ARG A 75 1.23 9.86 24.19
CA ARG A 75 2.16 10.98 23.92
C ARG A 75 1.43 12.28 23.57
N GLY A 76 0.10 12.30 23.63
CA GLY A 76 -0.72 13.46 23.32
C GLY A 76 -0.71 13.86 21.83
N ALA A 77 -0.43 12.90 20.92
CA ALA A 77 -0.34 13.17 19.49
C ALA A 77 -1.70 13.02 18.78
N PHE A 78 -2.27 11.83 18.79
CA PHE A 78 -3.58 11.50 18.19
C PHE A 78 -4.09 10.18 18.80
N ASP A 79 -5.36 9.88 18.58
CA ASP A 79 -6.02 8.63 19.01
C ASP A 79 -6.64 7.88 17.83
N LEU A 80 -7.37 6.80 18.11
CA LEU A 80 -8.03 6.00 17.09
C LEU A 80 -9.17 6.75 16.38
N ASP A 81 -9.87 7.66 17.06
CA ASP A 81 -10.91 8.49 16.45
C ASP A 81 -10.30 9.39 15.37
N ALA A 82 -9.17 10.04 15.67
CA ALA A 82 -8.45 10.87 14.71
C ALA A 82 -7.93 10.05 13.50
N VAL A 83 -7.50 8.80 13.71
CA VAL A 83 -7.13 7.89 12.61
C VAL A 83 -8.34 7.57 11.73
N ALA A 84 -9.49 7.27 12.33
CA ALA A 84 -10.72 6.97 11.61
C ALA A 84 -11.26 8.20 10.83
N GLU A 85 -11.20 9.38 11.42
CA GLU A 85 -11.56 10.65 10.78
C GLU A 85 -10.66 10.94 9.58
N ALA A 86 -9.34 10.84 9.74
CA ALA A 86 -8.37 11.02 8.66
C ALA A 86 -8.58 10.05 7.50
N LEU A 87 -8.96 8.79 7.79
CA LEU A 87 -9.31 7.82 6.76
C LEU A 87 -10.63 8.18 6.06
N THR A 88 -11.65 8.58 6.82
CA THR A 88 -12.96 8.99 6.30
C THR A 88 -12.83 10.18 5.35
N GLU A 89 -12.15 11.23 5.78
CA GLU A 89 -11.88 12.42 4.95
C GLU A 89 -11.12 12.05 3.68
N LYS A 90 -10.11 11.21 3.79
CA LYS A 90 -9.35 10.70 2.64
C LYS A 90 -10.24 9.93 1.67
N MET A 91 -11.15 9.07 2.15
CA MET A 91 -12.06 8.29 1.30
C MET A 91 -13.07 9.20 0.61
N VAL A 92 -13.68 10.13 1.31
CA VAL A 92 -14.59 11.13 0.72
C VAL A 92 -13.87 11.94 -0.36
N ARG A 93 -12.72 12.52 -0.03
CA ARG A 93 -11.96 13.37 -0.93
C ARG A 93 -11.47 12.65 -2.20
N ARG A 94 -11.07 11.37 -2.11
CA ARG A 94 -10.56 10.59 -3.25
C ARG A 94 -11.65 9.92 -4.08
N ASN A 95 -12.83 9.70 -3.50
CA ASN A 95 -13.95 9.05 -4.20
C ASN A 95 -15.01 10.06 -4.63
N ARG A 96 -14.58 11.09 -5.36
CA ARG A 96 -15.46 12.16 -5.90
C ARG A 96 -16.52 11.65 -6.85
N HIS A 97 -16.36 10.45 -7.38
CA HIS A 97 -17.35 9.76 -8.18
C HIS A 97 -18.52 9.22 -7.34
N VAL A 98 -18.35 9.13 -6.01
CA VAL A 98 -19.40 8.70 -5.05
C VAL A 98 -19.84 9.84 -4.17
N PHE A 99 -18.89 10.66 -3.69
CA PHE A 99 -19.13 11.68 -2.68
C PHE A 99 -18.98 13.10 -3.23
N THR A 100 -19.85 13.99 -2.76
CA THR A 100 -19.68 15.45 -2.88
C THR A 100 -18.63 15.92 -1.87
N PRO A 101 -18.08 17.16 -2.00
CA PRO A 101 -17.07 17.69 -1.06
C PRO A 101 -17.53 17.77 0.39
N ASP A 102 -18.82 17.86 0.66
CA ASP A 102 -19.44 17.87 1.98
C ASP A 102 -19.76 16.45 2.51
N GLY A 103 -19.38 15.40 1.77
CA GLY A 103 -19.59 14.00 2.15
C GLY A 103 -20.95 13.41 1.79
N GLY A 104 -21.81 14.18 1.10
CA GLY A 104 -23.06 13.68 0.54
C GLY A 104 -22.84 12.74 -0.64
N LEU A 105 -23.90 12.07 -1.11
CA LEU A 105 -23.82 11.23 -2.31
C LEU A 105 -23.97 12.08 -3.59
N GLN A 106 -23.23 11.72 -4.64
CA GLN A 106 -23.41 12.28 -5.97
C GLN A 106 -24.78 11.90 -6.54
N PRO A 107 -25.39 12.76 -7.36
CA PRO A 107 -26.69 12.48 -7.99
C PRO A 107 -26.62 11.38 -9.07
N SER A 108 -25.42 11.07 -9.57
CA SER A 108 -25.15 10.02 -10.54
C SER A 108 -23.75 9.44 -10.35
N PHE A 109 -23.53 8.20 -10.77
CA PHE A 109 -22.27 7.50 -10.62
C PHE A 109 -21.67 7.16 -11.99
N PRO A 110 -20.33 7.08 -12.13
CA PRO A 110 -19.69 6.67 -13.38
C PRO A 110 -20.12 5.27 -13.79
N ALA A 111 -20.09 5.04 -15.10
CA ALA A 111 -20.48 3.75 -15.67
C ALA A 111 -19.33 2.76 -15.81
N THR A 112 -18.07 3.24 -15.72
CA THR A 112 -16.87 2.41 -15.97
C THR A 112 -15.83 2.52 -14.85
N VAL A 113 -15.05 1.45 -14.70
CA VAL A 113 -13.92 1.40 -13.74
C VAL A 113 -12.79 2.37 -14.16
N GLU A 114 -12.61 2.58 -15.46
CA GLU A 114 -11.60 3.48 -16.03
C GLU A 114 -11.87 4.93 -15.61
N GLU A 115 -13.12 5.38 -15.65
CA GLU A 115 -13.52 6.72 -15.16
C GLU A 115 -13.25 6.89 -13.67
N ILE A 116 -13.50 5.84 -12.88
CA ILE A 116 -13.22 5.83 -11.44
C ILE A 116 -11.73 5.97 -11.17
N ILE A 117 -10.90 5.17 -11.86
CA ILE A 117 -9.43 5.21 -11.71
C ILE A 117 -8.89 6.60 -12.09
N ALA A 118 -9.36 7.17 -13.20
CA ALA A 118 -8.95 8.50 -13.64
C ALA A 118 -9.29 9.57 -12.60
N SER A 119 -10.50 9.53 -12.03
CA SER A 119 -10.93 10.43 -10.96
C SER A 119 -10.06 10.33 -9.70
N TRP A 120 -9.70 9.11 -9.33
CA TRP A 120 -8.87 8.84 -8.15
C TRP A 120 -7.43 9.31 -8.32
N ASP A 121 -6.84 9.09 -9.50
CA ASP A 121 -5.49 9.56 -9.84
C ASP A 121 -5.43 11.09 -9.92
N GLU A 122 -6.50 11.75 -10.39
CA GLU A 122 -6.62 13.20 -10.37
C GLU A 122 -6.68 13.76 -8.95
N ALA A 123 -7.51 13.17 -8.07
CA ALA A 123 -7.60 13.56 -6.68
C ALA A 123 -6.25 13.46 -5.95
N LYS A 124 -5.48 12.39 -6.20
CA LYS A 124 -4.11 12.23 -5.67
C LYS A 124 -3.14 13.27 -6.18
N ARG A 125 -3.23 13.66 -7.47
CA ARG A 125 -2.36 14.71 -8.04
C ARG A 125 -2.62 16.06 -7.38
N GLN A 126 -3.89 16.40 -7.16
CA GLN A 126 -4.28 17.64 -6.49
C GLN A 126 -3.84 17.69 -5.03
N GLU A 127 -3.96 16.57 -4.29
CA GLU A 127 -3.43 16.47 -2.92
C GLU A 127 -1.92 16.73 -2.88
N LYS A 128 -1.16 16.15 -3.83
CA LYS A 128 0.28 16.32 -3.89
C LYS A 128 0.67 17.76 -4.25
N ALA A 129 -0.06 18.39 -5.16
CA ALA A 129 0.17 19.79 -5.53
C ALA A 129 -0.07 20.72 -4.35
N ALA A 130 -1.19 20.55 -3.62
CA ALA A 130 -1.52 21.35 -2.45
C ALA A 130 -0.48 21.21 -1.32
N LEU A 131 0.05 20.00 -1.10
CA LEU A 131 1.13 19.77 -0.12
C LEU A 131 2.45 20.45 -0.53
N ALA A 132 2.77 20.47 -1.83
CA ALA A 132 3.98 21.12 -2.34
C ALA A 132 3.92 22.65 -2.22
N GLU A 133 2.73 23.26 -2.39
CA GLU A 133 2.51 24.69 -2.19
C GLU A 133 2.61 25.10 -0.71
N GLY A 134 2.21 24.22 0.23
CA GLY A 134 2.27 24.48 1.68
C GLY A 134 3.68 24.35 2.29
N THR A 135 4.65 23.76 1.59
CA THR A 135 6.03 23.58 2.08
C THR A 135 7.02 24.61 1.51
N ALA A 136 6.57 25.62 0.79
CA ALA A 136 7.42 26.62 0.12
C ALA A 136 8.02 27.71 1.04
N ASP A 137 7.90 27.60 2.37
CA ASP A 137 8.37 28.66 3.31
C ASP A 137 9.59 28.27 4.16
N ASP A 138 10.32 27.19 3.87
CA ASP A 138 11.63 26.95 4.46
C ASP A 138 12.68 26.69 3.39
N GLY A 139 13.48 27.76 3.16
CA GLY A 139 14.52 27.81 2.15
C GLY A 139 15.69 26.87 2.45
N ASP A 140 15.76 25.77 1.74
CA ASP A 140 16.98 25.17 1.17
C ASP A 140 16.56 24.07 0.16
N ALA A 141 16.14 24.46 -1.02
CA ALA A 141 15.88 23.54 -2.12
C ALA A 141 16.98 23.67 -3.16
N SER A 142 18.01 22.84 -3.05
CA SER A 142 18.84 22.53 -4.21
C SER A 142 17.97 21.95 -5.32
N PRO A 143 18.00 22.47 -6.54
CA PRO A 143 17.18 21.98 -7.64
C PRO A 143 17.74 20.66 -8.16
N HIS A 144 17.35 19.55 -7.57
CA HIS A 144 17.50 18.26 -8.23
C HIS A 144 16.42 18.15 -9.30
N LEU A 145 16.81 18.48 -10.53
CA LEU A 145 16.10 18.24 -11.79
C LEU A 145 15.95 16.73 -12.06
N VAL A 146 15.22 16.03 -11.19
CA VAL A 146 14.74 14.68 -11.48
C VAL A 146 13.21 14.77 -11.43
N GLY A 147 12.58 14.69 -12.61
CA GLY A 147 11.13 14.59 -12.70
C GLY A 147 10.60 13.47 -11.78
N PRO A 148 9.32 13.52 -11.32
CA PRO A 148 8.81 12.59 -10.34
C PRO A 148 9.02 11.14 -10.79
N THR A 149 9.86 10.39 -10.08
CA THR A 149 10.18 9.00 -10.42
C THR A 149 8.97 8.07 -10.19
N ALA A 150 8.90 6.93 -10.89
CA ALA A 150 7.87 5.92 -10.68
C ALA A 150 7.85 5.39 -9.24
N LEU A 151 8.94 5.56 -8.49
CA LEU A 151 9.12 5.12 -7.11
C LEU A 151 8.64 6.15 -6.07
N GLU A 152 8.42 7.40 -6.47
CA GLU A 152 8.06 8.47 -5.53
C GLU A 152 6.74 8.16 -4.81
N GLY A 153 6.76 8.13 -3.47
CA GLY A 153 5.60 7.79 -2.64
C GLY A 153 5.21 6.30 -2.66
N LEU A 154 6.09 5.38 -3.11
CA LEU A 154 6.00 3.96 -2.80
C LEU A 154 6.80 3.65 -1.53
N PRO A 155 6.27 2.80 -0.62
CA PRO A 155 7.05 2.33 0.52
C PRO A 155 8.28 1.57 0.05
N ARG A 156 9.48 1.98 0.52
CA ARG A 156 10.76 1.39 0.10
C ARG A 156 10.97 -0.04 0.59
N HIS A 157 10.22 -0.44 1.61
CA HIS A 157 10.31 -1.76 2.25
C HIS A 157 9.25 -2.75 1.76
N LEU A 158 8.54 -2.43 0.68
CA LEU A 158 7.71 -3.45 0.02
C LEU A 158 8.58 -4.61 -0.49
N PRO A 159 8.06 -5.84 -0.51
CA PRO A 159 8.72 -6.95 -1.22
C PRO A 159 9.12 -6.53 -2.64
N ALA A 160 10.30 -6.94 -3.07
CA ALA A 160 10.92 -6.38 -4.28
C ALA A 160 10.08 -6.56 -5.55
N LEU A 161 9.45 -7.72 -5.71
CA LEU A 161 8.59 -7.99 -6.87
C LEU A 161 7.30 -7.17 -6.82
N ALA A 162 6.70 -7.00 -5.63
CA ALA A 162 5.52 -6.15 -5.44
C ALA A 162 5.85 -4.66 -5.64
N LEU A 163 7.04 -4.21 -5.23
CA LEU A 163 7.53 -2.86 -5.50
C LEU A 163 7.71 -2.63 -7.01
N ALA A 164 8.32 -3.60 -7.70
CA ALA A 164 8.51 -3.55 -9.15
C ALA A 164 7.17 -3.50 -9.90
N ASP A 165 6.20 -4.34 -9.55
CA ASP A 165 4.86 -4.33 -10.14
C ASP A 165 4.17 -2.96 -9.98
N LYS A 166 4.18 -2.41 -8.76
CA LYS A 166 3.60 -1.08 -8.50
C LYS A 166 4.30 0.04 -9.25
N ALA A 167 5.64 0.00 -9.35
CA ALA A 167 6.41 1.01 -10.10
C ALA A 167 6.11 0.95 -11.60
N LEU A 168 6.08 -0.26 -12.18
CA LEU A 168 5.72 -0.48 -13.59
C LEU A 168 4.31 0.04 -13.88
N GLY A 169 3.31 -0.30 -13.06
CA GLY A 169 1.95 0.18 -13.24
C GLY A 169 1.79 1.70 -13.17
N ARG A 170 2.61 2.37 -12.36
CA ARG A 170 2.65 3.84 -12.37
C ARG A 170 3.29 4.40 -13.64
N ALA A 171 4.39 3.81 -14.09
CA ALA A 171 5.05 4.23 -15.31
C ALA A 171 4.15 4.07 -16.55
N GLU A 172 3.41 2.96 -16.65
CA GLU A 172 2.45 2.71 -17.71
C GLU A 172 1.32 3.73 -17.72
N ARG A 173 0.70 4.01 -16.56
CA ARG A 173 -0.36 5.04 -16.47
C ARG A 173 0.14 6.44 -16.84
N ARG A 174 1.38 6.80 -16.47
CA ARG A 174 1.98 8.06 -16.90
C ARG A 174 2.13 8.14 -18.41
N ARG A 175 2.71 7.11 -19.02
CA ARG A 175 2.87 7.04 -20.48
C ARG A 175 1.53 7.16 -21.23
N ALA A 176 0.50 6.50 -20.71
CA ALA A 176 -0.86 6.60 -21.27
C ALA A 176 -1.42 8.03 -21.21
N LEU A 177 -1.15 8.76 -20.11
CA LEU A 177 -1.56 10.16 -19.95
C LEU A 177 -0.76 11.12 -20.85
N ASP A 178 0.52 10.81 -21.09
CA ASP A 178 1.40 11.61 -21.97
C ASP A 178 1.20 11.31 -23.47
N GLY A 179 0.25 10.43 -23.82
CA GLY A 179 -0.08 10.06 -25.20
C GLY A 179 1.00 9.23 -25.91
N VAL A 180 1.99 8.69 -25.16
CA VAL A 180 3.07 7.86 -25.69
C VAL A 180 2.61 6.41 -25.76
N THR A 181 2.13 5.98 -26.91
CA THR A 181 1.93 4.56 -27.21
C THR A 181 3.29 3.93 -27.51
N SER A 182 3.95 3.32 -26.51
CA SER A 182 5.14 2.52 -26.79
C SER A 182 4.74 1.12 -27.21
N ALA A 183 5.24 0.70 -28.37
CA ALA A 183 5.27 -0.70 -28.75
C ALA A 183 5.94 -1.52 -27.62
N SER A 184 5.30 -2.62 -27.22
CA SER A 184 5.90 -3.58 -26.30
C SER A 184 7.15 -4.16 -26.96
N GLU A 185 8.33 -3.74 -26.52
CA GLU A 185 9.55 -4.50 -26.84
C GLU A 185 9.40 -5.89 -26.24
N GLY A 186 9.38 -6.88 -27.12
CA GLY A 186 9.10 -8.27 -26.79
C GLY A 186 10.13 -8.81 -25.81
N VAL A 187 9.62 -9.37 -24.71
CA VAL A 187 10.39 -10.27 -23.86
C VAL A 187 10.65 -11.53 -24.67
N THR A 188 11.87 -11.66 -25.21
CA THR A 188 12.35 -12.90 -25.83
C THR A 188 12.30 -14.04 -24.81
N SER A 189 11.84 -15.18 -25.28
CA SER A 189 11.70 -16.46 -24.59
C SER A 189 12.82 -16.75 -23.58
N ALA A 190 12.52 -16.66 -22.29
CA ALA A 190 13.47 -16.84 -21.19
C ALA A 190 13.49 -18.27 -20.62
N SER A 191 13.21 -19.30 -21.43
CA SER A 191 13.10 -20.67 -20.93
C SER A 191 14.29 -21.59 -21.20
N GLU A 192 15.31 -21.14 -21.92
CA GLU A 192 16.51 -21.97 -22.17
C GLU A 192 17.76 -21.18 -21.77
N GLY A 193 18.29 -21.42 -20.56
CA GLY A 193 19.61 -20.95 -20.18
C GLY A 193 19.79 -20.16 -18.87
N VAL A 194 18.88 -20.31 -17.91
CA VAL A 194 19.00 -19.58 -16.61
C VAL A 194 20.16 -20.08 -15.73
N THR A 195 20.81 -21.20 -16.06
CA THR A 195 21.79 -21.85 -15.20
C THR A 195 23.20 -21.27 -15.22
N SER A 196 23.50 -20.24 -16.04
CA SER A 196 24.83 -19.59 -16.06
C SER A 196 24.83 -18.10 -16.36
N ALA A 197 23.73 -17.40 -16.15
CA ALA A 197 23.45 -16.19 -16.90
C ALA A 197 23.76 -14.87 -16.17
N PHE A 198 23.96 -14.84 -14.84
CA PHE A 198 24.14 -13.56 -14.13
C PHE A 198 25.53 -13.51 -13.51
N GLY A 199 26.34 -12.54 -13.93
CA GLY A 199 27.64 -12.24 -13.34
C GLY A 199 27.57 -11.17 -12.25
N THR A 200 26.47 -10.41 -12.20
CA THR A 200 26.27 -9.29 -11.27
C THR A 200 24.85 -9.26 -10.73
N GLU A 201 24.66 -8.59 -9.57
CA GLU A 201 23.33 -8.31 -9.00
C GLU A 201 22.50 -7.41 -9.93
N GLU A 202 23.14 -6.51 -10.67
CA GLU A 202 22.49 -5.62 -11.64
C GLU A 202 21.83 -6.41 -12.77
N GLU A 203 22.57 -7.34 -13.39
CA GLU A 203 22.05 -8.23 -14.45
C GLU A 203 20.88 -9.09 -13.94
N LEU A 204 20.98 -9.62 -12.72
CA LEU A 204 19.89 -10.36 -12.08
C LEU A 204 18.69 -9.46 -11.85
N GLY A 205 18.89 -8.22 -11.36
CA GLY A 205 17.85 -7.23 -11.12
C GLY A 205 17.07 -6.88 -12.40
N ASP A 206 17.76 -6.64 -13.49
CA ASP A 206 17.16 -6.36 -14.80
C ASP A 206 16.34 -7.54 -15.32
N PHE A 207 16.86 -8.76 -15.16
CA PHE A 207 16.12 -9.97 -15.52
C PHE A 207 14.82 -10.09 -14.70
N LEU A 208 14.89 -9.97 -13.37
CA LEU A 208 13.72 -10.03 -12.48
C LEU A 208 12.69 -8.95 -12.83
N LEU A 209 13.14 -7.73 -13.12
CA LEU A 209 12.25 -6.66 -13.58
C LEU A 209 11.56 -7.01 -14.91
N GLY A 210 12.27 -7.67 -15.82
CA GLY A 210 11.73 -8.22 -17.07
C GLY A 210 10.65 -9.28 -16.81
N VAL A 211 10.88 -10.18 -15.85
CA VAL A 211 9.90 -11.20 -15.42
C VAL A 211 8.64 -10.54 -14.87
N VAL A 212 8.77 -9.56 -13.97
CA VAL A 212 7.64 -8.84 -13.40
C VAL A 212 6.84 -8.11 -14.48
N ARG A 213 7.51 -7.49 -15.44
CA ARG A 213 6.86 -6.84 -16.60
C ARG A 213 6.06 -7.83 -17.43
N ALA A 214 6.63 -9.00 -17.73
CA ALA A 214 5.96 -10.06 -18.49
C ALA A 214 4.76 -10.67 -17.74
N ALA A 215 4.89 -10.88 -16.42
CA ALA A 215 3.81 -11.35 -15.56
C ALA A 215 2.66 -10.34 -15.55
N ARG A 216 2.96 -9.07 -15.36
CA ARG A 216 1.99 -7.98 -15.35
C ARG A 216 1.20 -7.88 -16.66
N ALA A 217 1.85 -7.98 -17.83
CA ALA A 217 1.21 -7.98 -19.14
C ALA A 217 0.21 -9.12 -19.33
N ARG A 218 0.30 -10.18 -18.51
CA ARG A 218 -0.60 -11.35 -18.50
C ARG A 218 -1.57 -11.35 -17.33
N GLY A 219 -1.61 -10.30 -16.50
CA GLY A 219 -2.44 -10.24 -15.31
C GLY A 219 -2.02 -11.22 -14.19
N LEU A 220 -0.73 -11.65 -14.19
CA LEU A 220 -0.19 -12.55 -13.18
C LEU A 220 0.49 -11.76 -12.06
N ASP A 221 0.32 -12.21 -10.81
CA ASP A 221 1.01 -11.68 -9.64
C ASP A 221 2.33 -12.45 -9.44
N SER A 222 3.45 -11.77 -9.62
CA SER A 222 4.79 -12.37 -9.56
C SER A 222 5.22 -12.66 -8.11
N GLU A 223 4.77 -11.88 -7.13
CA GLU A 223 5.09 -12.09 -5.70
C GLU A 223 4.38 -13.35 -5.19
N ARG A 224 3.06 -13.45 -5.41
CA ARG A 224 2.27 -14.64 -5.07
C ARG A 224 2.77 -15.88 -5.79
N ALA A 225 3.07 -15.77 -7.09
CA ALA A 225 3.56 -16.89 -7.88
C ALA A 225 4.88 -17.45 -7.33
N LEU A 226 5.81 -16.59 -6.91
CA LEU A 226 7.07 -17.03 -6.32
C LEU A 226 6.85 -17.63 -4.93
N ARG A 227 6.04 -17.04 -4.07
CA ARG A 227 5.70 -17.58 -2.75
C ARG A 227 5.10 -18.98 -2.84
N THR A 228 4.11 -19.16 -3.72
CA THR A 228 3.51 -20.47 -4.00
C THR A 228 4.52 -21.49 -4.54
N ALA A 229 5.49 -21.06 -5.36
CA ALA A 229 6.54 -21.95 -5.88
C ALA A 229 7.49 -22.41 -4.76
N VAL A 230 7.87 -21.51 -3.86
CA VAL A 230 8.72 -21.82 -2.69
C VAL A 230 8.03 -22.82 -1.75
N GLY A 231 6.72 -22.67 -1.51
CA GLY A 231 5.94 -23.59 -0.67
C GLY A 231 5.83 -25.04 -1.20
N ARG A 232 6.29 -25.29 -2.44
CA ARG A 232 6.34 -26.66 -3.03
C ARG A 232 7.73 -27.33 -2.95
N LEU A 233 8.74 -26.64 -2.38
CA LEU A 233 10.09 -27.20 -2.14
C LEU A 233 10.12 -28.06 -0.90
#